data_8ceb190b9488c17a6a9eaf92b5879ae7
#
_entry.id   8ceb190b9488c17a6a9eaf92b5879ae7
#
_cell.length_a   1.000
_cell.length_b   1.000
_cell.length_c   1.000
_cell.angle_alpha   90.00
_cell.angle_beta   90.00
_cell.angle_gamma   90.00
#
_symmetry.space_group_name_H-M   'P 1'
#
loop_
_entity.id
_entity.type
_entity.pdbx_description
1 polymer ?
#
loop_
_entity_poly.entity_id
_entity_poly.type
_entity_poly.pdbx_seq_one_letter_code
_entity_poly.pdbx_strand_id
1 'polypeptide(L)'
;MALAKRNDIRNVAIIAHVDHGKTTLVDELLKQSGVFRANQEVAERVMDSNDIERERGITILAKNTAVTYGDVKINIIDTPGHADFGGEVERVLKMVDGVILVVDAFEGAMPQTRFVLTKALALDLPVICCVNKVDRPEARPHEVVDEVLELLLELDASEEQLDCPFIFASAKAGYASLDPDVKGTDMKPLFETILSHVPAPEGDSEAPLQVLISTIDYNEYVGRIGIGKVTSGTIRVNGEVMLVNHHDESKKQRVKVTKLYEFDGLNKVEVESATIGAIVAISGIADIHIGDTLCDVNNPEAIPFQKISEPTLAMNFIVNDSPFAGTEGKFVTSRHLRERLYRELNTDVSLRVEDTNTTEAFKVSGRGELHLSVLIENMRREGFEFAVSKPEVLYKEDEKGGTLEPVEQAIIDVPDEFSGAVISKLSERKGELRNMTTNASGTTRLEFIIPSRGLIGYRGEFLTDTKGNGVINTIFEGYVPYKGEISYRGQGSLIAYETGVSVTYGLFNAQERGTLFISPGEKVYSGMIIGQNGKAEDVEVNVCKTKHLSNTRSSGSDDALKLSPPRVLSLEQAIDFIETDELLEITPKTLRIRKKILDPLARKRASRKN
;
A
#
# COMPACT_ATOMS: atom_id res chain seq x y z
N MET A 1 40.43 13.51 -10.40
CA MET A 1 39.83 14.80 -10.81
C MET A 1 38.98 15.33 -9.67
N ALA A 2 38.83 16.63 -9.50
CA ALA A 2 37.92 17.14 -8.46
C ALA A 2 36.48 16.81 -8.86
N LEU A 3 35.69 16.24 -7.93
CA LEU A 3 34.27 15.99 -8.14
C LEU A 3 33.57 17.33 -8.40
N ALA A 4 32.75 17.38 -9.43
CA ALA A 4 31.92 18.56 -9.71
C ALA A 4 30.69 18.53 -8.79
N LYS A 5 30.36 19.69 -8.20
CA LYS A 5 29.21 19.86 -7.34
C LYS A 5 28.11 20.59 -8.07
N ARG A 6 26.90 20.00 -8.15
CA ARG A 6 25.72 20.54 -8.83
C ARG A 6 24.89 21.39 -7.88
N ASN A 7 25.34 22.63 -7.66
CA ASN A 7 24.64 23.56 -6.77
C ASN A 7 23.23 23.98 -7.27
N ASP A 8 22.97 23.75 -8.55
CA ASP A 8 21.70 24.05 -9.25
C ASP A 8 20.63 22.96 -9.08
N ILE A 9 20.92 21.85 -8.36
CA ILE A 9 19.98 20.75 -8.14
C ILE A 9 19.96 20.34 -6.66
N ARG A 10 18.77 19.96 -6.16
CA ARG A 10 18.55 19.22 -4.91
C ARG A 10 17.56 18.09 -5.16
N ASN A 11 17.80 16.93 -4.57
CA ASN A 11 16.93 15.77 -4.67
C ASN A 11 16.45 15.39 -3.27
N VAL A 12 15.13 15.48 -3.02
CA VAL A 12 14.55 15.19 -1.71
C VAL A 12 13.40 14.20 -1.82
N ALA A 13 13.29 13.31 -0.84
CA ALA A 13 12.11 12.49 -0.66
C ALA A 13 11.24 13.06 0.47
N ILE A 14 9.92 12.97 0.33
CA ILE A 14 9.00 13.35 1.40
C ILE A 14 8.44 12.10 2.05
N ILE A 15 8.64 11.99 3.35
CA ILE A 15 8.23 10.88 4.21
C ILE A 15 7.16 11.40 5.17
N ALA A 16 6.05 10.71 5.31
CA ALA A 16 5.03 11.05 6.27
C ALA A 16 4.16 9.84 6.64
N HIS A 17 3.54 9.90 7.81
CA HIS A 17 2.40 9.03 8.11
C HIS A 17 1.19 9.43 7.25
N VAL A 18 0.22 8.51 7.12
CA VAL A 18 -1.07 8.78 6.49
C VAL A 18 -1.71 10.00 7.18
N ASP A 19 -2.32 10.87 6.40
CA ASP A 19 -3.00 12.09 6.86
C ASP A 19 -2.14 13.17 7.54
N HIS A 20 -0.81 13.01 7.67
CA HIS A 20 0.08 14.08 8.19
C HIS A 20 0.22 15.28 7.25
N GLY A 21 -0.38 15.21 6.04
CA GLY A 21 -0.46 16.32 5.10
C GLY A 21 0.67 16.39 4.08
N LYS A 22 1.32 15.26 3.80
CA LYS A 22 2.38 15.12 2.79
C LYS A 22 1.97 15.69 1.44
N THR A 23 0.88 15.20 0.85
CA THR A 23 0.38 15.65 -0.46
C THR A 23 0.03 17.13 -0.46
N THR A 24 -0.60 17.63 0.60
CA THR A 24 -0.94 19.06 0.75
C THR A 24 0.33 19.93 0.81
N LEU A 25 1.39 19.45 1.45
CA LEU A 25 2.68 20.14 1.51
C LEU A 25 3.32 20.24 0.12
N VAL A 26 3.33 19.14 -0.63
CA VAL A 26 3.86 19.12 -2.01
C VAL A 26 3.06 20.03 -2.92
N ASP A 27 1.72 19.99 -2.84
CA ASP A 27 0.85 20.87 -3.61
C ASP A 27 1.16 22.35 -3.34
N GLU A 28 1.42 22.70 -2.07
CA GLU A 28 1.71 24.08 -1.69
C GLU A 28 3.11 24.52 -2.16
N LEU A 29 4.10 23.63 -2.09
CA LEU A 29 5.43 23.88 -2.68
C LEU A 29 5.34 24.11 -4.20
N LEU A 30 4.53 23.31 -4.91
CA LEU A 30 4.27 23.49 -6.34
C LEU A 30 3.60 24.83 -6.65
N LYS A 31 2.62 25.27 -5.85
CA LYS A 31 1.93 26.55 -6.02
C LYS A 31 2.87 27.73 -5.83
N GLN A 32 3.65 27.70 -4.75
CA GLN A 32 4.53 28.82 -4.39
C GLN A 32 5.83 28.89 -5.20
N SER A 33 6.23 27.82 -5.86
CA SER A 33 7.34 27.82 -6.82
C SER A 33 7.01 28.43 -8.19
N GLY A 34 5.74 28.80 -8.43
CA GLY A 34 5.32 29.42 -9.69
C GLY A 34 5.12 28.44 -10.85
N VAL A 35 5.08 27.14 -10.60
CA VAL A 35 4.79 26.11 -11.61
C VAL A 35 3.39 26.27 -12.22
N PHE A 36 2.43 26.76 -11.42
CA PHE A 36 1.08 27.03 -11.88
C PHE A 36 0.89 28.51 -12.26
N ARG A 37 0.16 28.77 -13.33
CA ARG A 37 -0.21 30.13 -13.71
C ARG A 37 -1.18 30.72 -12.68
N ALA A 38 -1.07 32.01 -12.39
CA ALA A 38 -1.83 32.73 -11.36
C ALA A 38 -3.38 32.57 -11.45
N ASN A 39 -3.93 32.18 -12.59
CA ASN A 39 -5.36 31.99 -12.85
C ASN A 39 -5.74 30.53 -13.10
N GLN A 40 -4.86 29.57 -12.84
CA GLN A 40 -5.16 28.16 -13.02
C GLN A 40 -5.81 27.62 -11.74
N GLU A 41 -7.08 27.22 -11.82
CA GLU A 41 -7.71 26.44 -10.75
C GLU A 41 -7.01 25.08 -10.69
N VAL A 42 -6.26 24.86 -9.63
CA VAL A 42 -5.58 23.59 -9.37
C VAL A 42 -6.48 22.78 -8.46
N ALA A 43 -6.83 21.59 -8.90
CA ALA A 43 -7.55 20.64 -8.02
C ALA A 43 -6.72 20.36 -6.77
N GLU A 44 -7.37 20.23 -5.62
CA GLU A 44 -6.68 19.77 -4.41
C GLU A 44 -6.11 18.36 -4.62
N ARG A 45 -4.93 18.08 -4.04
CA ARG A 45 -4.21 16.80 -4.15
C ARG A 45 -3.81 16.46 -5.59
N VAL A 46 -3.13 17.39 -6.24
CA VAL A 46 -2.67 17.24 -7.64
C VAL A 46 -1.76 16.03 -7.83
N MET A 47 -0.99 15.68 -6.81
CA MET A 47 -0.12 14.50 -6.81
C MET A 47 -0.88 13.18 -6.72
N ASP A 48 -2.06 13.14 -6.10
CA ASP A 48 -2.87 11.92 -5.99
C ASP A 48 -3.65 11.70 -7.28
N SER A 49 -3.00 11.11 -8.29
CA SER A 49 -3.61 10.86 -9.61
C SER A 49 -4.61 9.70 -9.61
N ASN A 50 -4.57 8.83 -8.60
CA ASN A 50 -5.46 7.69 -8.45
C ASN A 50 -6.60 8.03 -7.47
N ASP A 51 -7.86 7.76 -7.87
CA ASP A 51 -9.01 7.99 -7.00
C ASP A 51 -8.94 7.21 -5.67
N ILE A 52 -8.30 6.03 -5.67
CA ILE A 52 -8.09 5.22 -4.47
C ILE A 52 -7.11 5.92 -3.51
N GLU A 53 -6.05 6.53 -4.00
CA GLU A 53 -5.12 7.32 -3.18
C GLU A 53 -5.85 8.49 -2.51
N ARG A 54 -6.71 9.21 -3.28
CA ARG A 54 -7.51 10.33 -2.74
C ARG A 54 -8.51 9.90 -1.69
N GLU A 55 -9.21 8.78 -1.91
CA GLU A 55 -10.23 8.27 -1.00
C GLU A 55 -9.63 7.72 0.29
N ARG A 56 -8.49 7.04 0.19
CA ARG A 56 -7.82 6.39 1.32
C ARG A 56 -6.83 7.29 2.03
N GLY A 57 -6.47 8.43 1.42
CA GLY A 57 -5.45 9.34 1.94
C GLY A 57 -4.02 8.79 1.94
N ILE A 58 -3.76 7.72 1.18
CA ILE A 58 -2.45 7.04 1.12
C ILE A 58 -1.79 7.24 -0.24
N THR A 59 -0.46 7.37 -0.26
CA THR A 59 0.32 7.26 -1.49
C THR A 59 0.63 5.79 -1.75
N ILE A 60 0.26 5.30 -2.91
CA ILE A 60 0.46 3.91 -3.33
C ILE A 60 1.73 3.80 -4.18
N LEU A 61 1.89 4.70 -5.16
CA LEU A 61 3.03 4.74 -6.06
C LEU A 61 3.86 5.99 -5.82
N ALA A 62 5.18 5.83 -5.83
CA ALA A 62 6.12 6.95 -5.77
C ALA A 62 5.95 7.85 -7.00
N LYS A 63 5.90 9.16 -6.80
CA LYS A 63 5.75 10.15 -7.86
C LYS A 63 6.88 11.15 -7.81
N ASN A 64 7.37 11.48 -8.99
CA ASN A 64 8.43 12.46 -9.16
C ASN A 64 7.82 13.79 -9.61
N THR A 65 8.22 14.86 -8.95
CA THR A 65 7.93 16.24 -9.36
C THR A 65 9.17 17.10 -9.18
N ALA A 66 9.17 18.27 -9.77
CA ALA A 66 10.26 19.23 -9.60
C ALA A 66 9.69 20.63 -9.45
N VAL A 67 10.29 21.39 -8.56
CA VAL A 67 10.01 22.82 -8.37
C VAL A 67 11.28 23.63 -8.53
N THR A 68 11.16 24.89 -8.94
CA THR A 68 12.31 25.78 -9.05
C THR A 68 12.19 26.88 -7.98
N TYR A 69 13.24 27.04 -7.18
CA TYR A 69 13.34 28.11 -6.20
C TYR A 69 14.63 28.91 -6.47
N GLY A 70 14.49 30.15 -6.89
CA GLY A 70 15.60 30.94 -7.43
C GLY A 70 16.16 30.25 -8.68
N ASP A 71 17.48 29.95 -8.67
CA ASP A 71 18.18 29.26 -9.76
C ASP A 71 18.36 27.76 -9.48
N VAL A 72 17.74 27.23 -8.41
CA VAL A 72 17.90 25.82 -8.01
C VAL A 72 16.65 25.02 -8.32
N LYS A 73 16.84 23.92 -9.02
CA LYS A 73 15.82 22.90 -9.26
C LYS A 73 15.79 21.92 -8.07
N ILE A 74 14.63 21.78 -7.46
CA ILE A 74 14.41 20.82 -6.37
C ILE A 74 13.52 19.70 -6.89
N ASN A 75 14.10 18.53 -7.08
CA ASN A 75 13.34 17.32 -7.38
C ASN A 75 12.76 16.78 -6.08
N ILE A 76 11.45 16.56 -6.08
CA ILE A 76 10.69 16.07 -4.93
C ILE A 76 10.11 14.73 -5.31
N ILE A 77 10.44 13.69 -4.54
CA ILE A 77 9.88 12.35 -4.72
C ILE A 77 8.91 12.07 -3.57
N ASP A 78 7.64 11.89 -3.93
CA ASP A 78 6.61 11.47 -3.00
C ASP A 78 6.72 9.97 -2.74
N THR A 79 6.90 9.57 -1.46
CA THR A 79 7.12 8.16 -1.08
C THR A 79 5.87 7.54 -0.50
N PRO A 80 5.57 6.26 -0.80
CA PRO A 80 4.56 5.50 -0.07
C PRO A 80 4.89 5.45 1.42
N GLY A 81 3.86 5.63 2.26
CA GLY A 81 4.03 5.56 3.72
C GLY A 81 3.80 4.17 4.31
N HIS A 82 3.21 3.23 3.56
CA HIS A 82 2.82 1.92 4.06
C HIS A 82 3.91 0.86 3.83
N ALA A 83 4.13 -0.02 4.81
CA ALA A 83 5.17 -1.06 4.76
C ALA A 83 5.00 -2.05 3.59
N ASP A 84 3.76 -2.30 3.12
CA ASP A 84 3.48 -3.14 1.95
C ASP A 84 4.18 -2.63 0.67
N PHE A 85 4.50 -1.34 0.62
CA PHE A 85 5.23 -0.69 -0.48
C PHE A 85 6.71 -0.42 -0.15
N GLY A 86 7.23 -1.05 0.90
CA GLY A 86 8.60 -0.80 1.41
C GLY A 86 9.72 -0.93 0.40
N GLY A 87 9.58 -1.82 -0.58
CA GLY A 87 10.58 -1.93 -1.65
C GLY A 87 10.60 -0.74 -2.62
N GLU A 88 9.50 0.02 -2.74
CA GLU A 88 9.50 1.27 -3.49
C GLU A 88 10.23 2.36 -2.71
N VAL A 89 9.98 2.41 -1.40
CA VAL A 89 10.65 3.35 -0.50
C VAL A 89 12.17 3.24 -0.59
N GLU A 90 12.72 2.03 -0.47
CA GLU A 90 14.18 1.81 -0.55
C GLU A 90 14.77 2.27 -1.88
N ARG A 91 14.05 2.05 -2.98
CA ARG A 91 14.51 2.47 -4.32
C ARG A 91 14.47 3.98 -4.50
N VAL A 92 13.42 4.62 -3.98
CA VAL A 92 13.26 6.07 -4.01
C VAL A 92 14.36 6.74 -3.19
N LEU A 93 14.63 6.24 -1.98
CA LEU A 93 15.66 6.80 -1.11
C LEU A 93 17.06 6.77 -1.73
N LYS A 94 17.36 5.86 -2.65
CA LYS A 94 18.63 5.84 -3.40
C LYS A 94 18.72 6.92 -4.49
N MET A 95 17.61 7.54 -4.87
CA MET A 95 17.61 8.63 -5.86
C MET A 95 17.77 10.01 -5.23
N VAL A 96 17.62 10.14 -3.92
CA VAL A 96 17.62 11.42 -3.23
C VAL A 96 18.91 11.69 -2.46
N ASP A 97 19.10 12.94 -2.08
CA ASP A 97 20.26 13.40 -1.33
C ASP A 97 19.87 13.88 0.09
N GLY A 98 18.56 13.84 0.42
CA GLY A 98 18.02 14.15 1.74
C GLY A 98 16.55 13.82 1.83
N VAL A 99 15.99 13.84 3.04
CA VAL A 99 14.58 13.51 3.31
C VAL A 99 13.90 14.60 4.12
N ILE A 100 12.62 14.83 3.82
CA ILE A 100 11.74 15.70 4.60
C ILE A 100 10.76 14.80 5.34
N LEU A 101 10.88 14.74 6.66
CA LEU A 101 9.98 14.02 7.54
C LEU A 101 8.83 14.94 7.94
N VAL A 102 7.61 14.65 7.49
CA VAL A 102 6.42 15.43 7.84
C VAL A 102 5.68 14.75 8.99
N VAL A 103 5.51 15.48 10.09
CA VAL A 103 4.84 15.02 11.30
C VAL A 103 3.68 15.95 11.64
N ASP A 104 2.53 15.39 12.00
CA ASP A 104 1.38 16.19 12.47
C ASP A 104 1.66 16.77 13.85
N ALA A 105 1.42 18.08 14.01
CA ALA A 105 1.68 18.80 15.27
C ALA A 105 0.82 18.33 16.46
N PHE A 106 -0.24 17.55 16.21
CA PHE A 106 -1.09 16.97 17.25
C PHE A 106 -0.81 15.49 17.48
N GLU A 107 -0.76 14.69 16.39
CA GLU A 107 -0.59 13.24 16.49
C GLU A 107 0.83 12.84 16.88
N GLY A 108 1.84 13.63 16.47
CA GLY A 108 3.23 13.34 16.76
C GLY A 108 3.85 12.26 15.87
N ALA A 109 4.93 11.64 16.36
CA ALA A 109 5.69 10.62 15.63
C ALA A 109 4.97 9.27 15.62
N MET A 110 4.40 8.89 14.48
CA MET A 110 3.62 7.67 14.31
C MET A 110 4.48 6.47 13.85
N PRO A 111 4.09 5.22 14.21
CA PRO A 111 4.90 4.02 13.95
C PRO A 111 5.23 3.75 12.47
N GLN A 112 4.37 4.11 11.52
CA GLN A 112 4.63 3.90 10.08
C GLN A 112 5.83 4.72 9.59
N THR A 113 6.03 5.90 10.17
CA THR A 113 7.16 6.77 9.87
C THR A 113 8.48 6.11 10.21
N ARG A 114 8.50 5.27 11.27
CA ARG A 114 9.67 4.56 11.77
C ARG A 114 10.34 3.70 10.69
N PHE A 115 9.56 2.92 9.94
CA PHE A 115 10.11 2.05 8.88
C PHE A 115 10.87 2.85 7.81
N VAL A 116 10.24 3.90 7.28
CA VAL A 116 10.85 4.69 6.20
C VAL A 116 12.05 5.48 6.72
N LEU A 117 11.95 6.01 7.94
CA LEU A 117 13.03 6.74 8.60
C LEU A 117 14.22 5.83 8.88
N THR A 118 14.02 4.61 9.39
CA THR A 118 15.12 3.62 9.57
C THR A 118 15.90 3.40 8.28
N LYS A 119 15.19 3.29 7.14
CA LYS A 119 15.84 3.11 5.84
C LYS A 119 16.60 4.35 5.37
N ALA A 120 16.07 5.54 5.63
CA ALA A 120 16.73 6.81 5.31
C ALA A 120 18.00 6.99 6.16
N LEU A 121 17.95 6.71 7.46
CA LEU A 121 19.08 6.79 8.38
C LEU A 121 20.18 5.79 8.01
N ALA A 122 19.82 4.56 7.63
CA ALA A 122 20.76 3.53 7.17
C ALA A 122 21.50 3.90 5.86
N LEU A 123 20.98 4.86 5.10
CA LEU A 123 21.60 5.43 3.89
C LEU A 123 22.35 6.73 4.17
N ASP A 124 22.53 7.11 5.43
CA ASP A 124 23.16 8.35 5.88
C ASP A 124 22.54 9.63 5.25
N LEU A 125 21.23 9.58 4.94
CA LEU A 125 20.54 10.74 4.38
C LEU A 125 20.27 11.78 5.48
N PRO A 126 20.58 13.08 5.24
CA PRO A 126 20.18 14.15 6.14
C PRO A 126 18.66 14.29 6.19
N VAL A 127 18.15 14.58 7.38
CA VAL A 127 16.73 14.66 7.66
C VAL A 127 16.35 16.13 7.95
N ILE A 128 15.26 16.60 7.38
CA ILE A 128 14.58 17.86 7.74
C ILE A 128 13.24 17.47 8.36
N CYS A 129 12.97 17.88 9.59
CA CYS A 129 11.72 17.62 10.26
C CYS A 129 10.72 18.76 10.04
N CYS A 130 9.60 18.47 9.36
CA CYS A 130 8.52 19.42 9.13
C CYS A 130 7.32 19.08 10.02
N VAL A 131 7.15 19.82 11.11
CA VAL A 131 5.99 19.72 12.00
C VAL A 131 4.84 20.49 11.37
N ASN A 132 3.89 19.75 10.79
CA ASN A 132 2.80 20.30 9.99
C ASN A 132 1.51 20.43 10.82
N LYS A 133 0.57 21.25 10.33
CA LYS A 133 -0.73 21.54 10.93
C LYS A 133 -0.64 22.29 12.27
N VAL A 134 0.37 23.14 12.42
CA VAL A 134 0.55 23.97 13.63
C VAL A 134 -0.58 24.99 13.84
N ASP A 135 -1.43 25.20 12.84
CA ASP A 135 -2.63 26.04 12.91
C ASP A 135 -3.81 25.41 13.67
N ARG A 136 -3.72 24.13 14.05
CA ARG A 136 -4.76 23.47 14.82
C ARG A 136 -4.76 23.92 16.28
N PRO A 137 -5.94 24.09 16.91
CA PRO A 137 -6.03 24.50 18.31
C PRO A 137 -5.36 23.52 19.29
N GLU A 138 -5.36 22.22 18.93
CA GLU A 138 -4.80 21.14 19.74
C GLU A 138 -3.32 20.86 19.43
N ALA A 139 -2.68 21.67 18.55
CA ALA A 139 -1.29 21.48 18.18
C ALA A 139 -0.36 21.64 19.40
N ARG A 140 0.62 20.74 19.50
CA ARG A 140 1.65 20.67 20.55
C ARG A 140 3.05 20.57 19.95
N PRO A 141 3.47 21.56 19.14
CA PRO A 141 4.68 21.46 18.33
C PRO A 141 5.95 21.21 19.13
N HIS A 142 6.09 21.77 20.33
CA HIS A 142 7.27 21.57 21.20
C HIS A 142 7.39 20.12 21.65
N GLU A 143 6.29 19.48 22.09
CA GLU A 143 6.28 18.09 22.52
C GLU A 143 6.57 17.14 21.33
N VAL A 144 6.06 17.49 20.15
CA VAL A 144 6.31 16.70 18.92
C VAL A 144 7.78 16.74 18.50
N VAL A 145 8.48 17.85 18.74
CA VAL A 145 9.94 17.91 18.53
C VAL A 145 10.65 16.90 19.43
N ASP A 146 10.30 16.85 20.71
CA ASP A 146 10.89 15.91 21.65
C ASP A 146 10.59 14.45 21.25
N GLU A 147 9.35 14.13 20.84
CA GLU A 147 8.97 12.80 20.34
C GLU A 147 9.75 12.39 19.10
N VAL A 148 10.00 13.32 18.17
CA VAL A 148 10.80 13.03 16.97
C VAL A 148 12.27 12.79 17.32
N LEU A 149 12.84 13.56 18.24
CA LEU A 149 14.21 13.34 18.71
C LEU A 149 14.34 12.02 19.46
N GLU A 150 13.36 11.65 20.31
CA GLU A 150 13.32 10.32 20.94
C GLU A 150 13.27 9.20 19.89
N LEU A 151 12.43 9.36 18.84
CA LEU A 151 12.35 8.40 17.76
C LEU A 151 13.68 8.25 17.01
N LEU A 152 14.37 9.34 16.71
CA LEU A 152 15.68 9.32 16.05
C LEU A 152 16.72 8.61 16.93
N LEU A 153 16.73 8.86 18.26
CA LEU A 153 17.59 8.15 19.21
C LEU A 153 17.29 6.66 19.27
N GLU A 154 16.04 6.25 19.31
CA GLU A 154 15.63 4.84 19.28
C GLU A 154 16.03 4.13 17.99
N LEU A 155 16.23 4.87 16.89
CA LEU A 155 16.65 4.35 15.61
C LEU A 155 18.17 4.41 15.39
N ASP A 156 18.94 4.67 16.44
CA ASP A 156 20.41 4.77 16.40
C ASP A 156 20.92 5.83 15.40
N ALA A 157 20.20 6.97 15.29
CA ALA A 157 20.60 8.07 14.43
C ALA A 157 21.97 8.64 14.86
N SER A 158 22.79 9.04 13.88
CA SER A 158 24.09 9.68 14.15
C SER A 158 23.93 11.07 14.76
N GLU A 159 24.99 11.62 15.37
CA GLU A 159 24.98 12.99 15.92
C GLU A 159 24.58 14.02 14.85
N GLU A 160 25.05 13.86 13.60
CA GLU A 160 24.71 14.72 12.47
C GLU A 160 23.22 14.62 12.10
N GLN A 161 22.64 13.42 12.21
CA GLN A 161 21.20 13.20 11.95
C GLN A 161 20.31 13.69 13.09
N LEU A 162 20.80 13.71 14.33
CA LEU A 162 20.12 14.27 15.48
C LEU A 162 20.10 15.81 15.47
N ASP A 163 21.09 16.46 14.85
CA ASP A 163 21.13 17.92 14.64
C ASP A 163 20.29 18.34 13.41
N CYS A 164 19.14 17.67 13.21
CA CYS A 164 18.25 17.96 12.10
C CYS A 164 17.45 19.26 12.33
N PRO A 165 17.27 20.11 11.29
CA PRO A 165 16.47 21.30 11.40
C PRO A 165 14.98 20.97 11.52
N PHE A 166 14.27 21.73 12.38
CA PHE A 166 12.82 21.68 12.51
C PHE A 166 12.18 22.88 11.83
N ILE A 167 11.15 22.59 11.03
CA ILE A 167 10.30 23.57 10.36
C ILE A 167 8.87 23.39 10.85
N PHE A 168 8.21 24.47 11.20
CA PHE A 168 6.82 24.47 11.66
C PHE A 168 5.92 25.02 10.57
N ALA A 169 5.00 24.20 10.06
CA ALA A 169 4.23 24.52 8.88
C ALA A 169 2.73 24.33 9.07
N SER A 170 1.97 25.11 8.31
CA SER A 170 0.59 24.79 7.96
C SER A 170 0.51 24.72 6.44
N ALA A 171 0.62 23.51 5.91
CA ALA A 171 0.52 23.28 4.47
C ALA A 171 -0.82 23.77 3.90
N LYS A 172 -1.91 23.61 4.65
CA LYS A 172 -3.25 24.08 4.26
C LYS A 172 -3.34 25.61 4.20
N ALA A 173 -2.69 26.30 5.12
CA ALA A 173 -2.68 27.77 5.17
C ALA A 173 -1.53 28.39 4.34
N GLY A 174 -0.62 27.57 3.79
CA GLY A 174 0.42 27.98 2.87
C GLY A 174 1.61 28.71 3.50
N TYR A 175 1.98 28.37 4.75
CA TYR A 175 3.13 29.01 5.40
C TYR A 175 4.00 28.01 6.17
N ALA A 176 5.26 28.40 6.36
CA ALA A 176 6.24 27.73 7.20
C ALA A 176 6.99 28.75 8.07
N SER A 177 7.54 28.32 9.19
CA SER A 177 8.33 29.12 10.15
C SER A 177 9.46 28.28 10.73
N LEU A 178 10.54 28.92 11.17
CA LEU A 178 11.61 28.29 11.96
C LEU A 178 11.29 28.25 13.46
N ASP A 179 10.28 29.01 13.89
CA ASP A 179 9.86 29.15 15.29
C ASP A 179 8.39 28.69 15.40
N PRO A 180 8.06 27.75 16.30
CA PRO A 180 6.70 27.26 16.48
C PRO A 180 5.69 28.32 16.93
N ASP A 181 6.16 29.34 17.63
CA ASP A 181 5.32 30.42 18.20
C ASP A 181 5.12 31.58 17.23
N VAL A 182 5.82 31.57 16.08
CA VAL A 182 5.75 32.62 15.07
C VAL A 182 5.05 32.11 13.82
N LYS A 183 3.91 32.70 13.50
CA LYS A 183 3.19 32.40 12.26
C LYS A 183 3.98 32.88 11.03
N GLY A 184 4.31 31.97 10.13
CA GLY A 184 4.94 32.29 8.85
C GLY A 184 4.01 32.99 7.86
N THR A 185 4.56 33.44 6.75
CA THR A 185 3.84 34.12 5.66
C THR A 185 3.78 33.31 4.37
N ASP A 186 4.79 32.51 4.13
CA ASP A 186 4.98 31.69 2.93
C ASP A 186 5.84 30.45 3.22
N MET A 187 6.11 29.62 2.21
CA MET A 187 6.93 28.39 2.34
C MET A 187 8.44 28.63 2.19
N LYS A 188 8.90 29.88 2.07
CA LYS A 188 10.34 30.19 1.92
C LYS A 188 11.22 29.55 2.98
N PRO A 189 10.87 29.57 4.30
CA PRO A 189 11.71 28.93 5.30
C PRO A 189 12.01 27.46 5.01
N LEU A 190 11.04 26.71 4.45
CA LEU A 190 11.24 25.32 4.07
C LEU A 190 12.16 25.20 2.83
N PHE A 191 11.97 26.03 1.80
CA PHE A 191 12.86 26.05 0.63
C PHE A 191 14.29 26.37 1.02
N GLU A 192 14.51 27.39 1.84
CA GLU A 192 15.85 27.81 2.29
C GLU A 192 16.52 26.73 3.14
N THR A 193 15.75 26.03 3.99
CA THR A 193 16.26 24.90 4.77
C THR A 193 16.66 23.73 3.85
N ILE A 194 15.86 23.41 2.82
CA ILE A 194 16.24 22.39 1.83
C ILE A 194 17.58 22.75 1.17
N LEU A 195 17.74 24.01 0.75
CA LEU A 195 18.96 24.44 0.06
C LEU A 195 20.20 24.43 0.97
N SER A 196 20.05 24.74 2.25
CA SER A 196 21.15 24.81 3.21
C SER A 196 21.53 23.45 3.80
N HIS A 197 20.54 22.57 4.02
CA HIS A 197 20.74 21.32 4.76
C HIS A 197 20.92 20.10 3.84
N VAL A 198 20.22 20.05 2.71
CA VAL A 198 20.39 18.94 1.75
C VAL A 198 21.60 19.19 0.88
N PRO A 199 22.58 18.27 0.82
CA PRO A 199 23.78 18.43 0.00
C PRO A 199 23.42 18.48 -1.49
N ALA A 200 24.20 19.26 -2.24
CA ALA A 200 24.12 19.25 -3.69
C ALA A 200 24.77 17.95 -4.23
N PRO A 201 24.21 17.31 -5.25
CA PRO A 201 24.80 16.13 -5.86
C PRO A 201 26.25 16.38 -6.31
N GLU A 202 27.13 15.43 -6.01
CA GLU A 202 28.54 15.47 -6.38
C GLU A 202 28.89 14.27 -7.27
N GLY A 203 29.75 14.48 -8.27
CA GLY A 203 30.17 13.42 -9.15
C GLY A 203 31.09 13.93 -10.25
N ASP A 204 31.47 13.05 -11.18
CA ASP A 204 32.29 13.38 -12.34
C ASP A 204 31.45 13.24 -13.62
N SER A 205 31.19 14.37 -14.29
CA SER A 205 30.41 14.42 -15.55
C SER A 205 31.16 13.84 -16.76
N GLU A 206 32.49 13.72 -16.67
CA GLU A 206 33.36 13.16 -17.72
C GLU A 206 33.69 11.68 -17.48
N ALA A 207 33.29 11.13 -16.33
CA ALA A 207 33.43 9.71 -16.02
C ALA A 207 32.52 8.84 -16.89
N PRO A 208 32.75 7.53 -16.96
CA PRO A 208 31.84 6.60 -17.61
C PRO A 208 30.40 6.74 -17.07
N LEU A 209 29.42 6.72 -17.96
CA LEU A 209 28.03 6.86 -17.61
C LEU A 209 27.57 5.76 -16.66
N GLN A 210 26.81 6.14 -15.63
CA GLN A 210 26.05 5.22 -14.78
C GLN A 210 24.70 5.85 -14.38
N VAL A 211 23.60 5.15 -14.70
CA VAL A 211 22.23 5.50 -14.30
C VAL A 211 21.55 4.26 -13.77
N LEU A 212 21.25 4.23 -12.48
CA LEU A 212 20.47 3.14 -11.87
C LEU A 212 18.98 3.39 -12.07
N ILE A 213 18.27 2.43 -12.66
CA ILE A 213 16.81 2.48 -12.81
C ILE A 213 16.16 2.05 -11.50
N SER A 214 15.52 3.00 -10.84
CA SER A 214 14.89 2.83 -9.52
C SER A 214 13.37 2.63 -9.60
N THR A 215 12.70 3.24 -10.58
CA THR A 215 11.26 3.10 -10.80
C THR A 215 10.94 2.91 -12.28
N ILE A 216 9.80 2.30 -12.57
CA ILE A 216 9.28 2.11 -13.94
C ILE A 216 7.92 2.78 -14.02
N ASP A 217 7.73 3.55 -15.08
CA ASP A 217 6.44 4.06 -15.52
C ASP A 217 6.07 3.41 -16.85
N TYR A 218 4.82 3.45 -17.23
CA TYR A 218 4.34 2.85 -18.48
C TYR A 218 3.41 3.81 -19.23
N ASN A 219 3.64 3.92 -20.51
CA ASN A 219 2.77 4.67 -21.41
C ASN A 219 2.44 3.81 -22.63
N GLU A 220 1.17 3.75 -23.02
CA GLU A 220 0.70 2.91 -24.13
C GLU A 220 1.37 3.22 -25.48
N TYR A 221 1.87 4.44 -25.67
CA TYR A 221 2.49 4.88 -26.94
C TYR A 221 4.01 4.65 -26.99
N VAL A 222 4.69 4.78 -25.85
CA VAL A 222 6.16 4.68 -25.79
C VAL A 222 6.65 3.45 -25.03
N GLY A 223 5.73 2.68 -24.45
CA GLY A 223 6.04 1.49 -23.66
C GLY A 223 6.59 1.82 -22.26
N ARG A 224 7.52 0.99 -21.77
CA ARG A 224 8.16 1.20 -20.47
C ARG A 224 9.07 2.41 -20.48
N ILE A 225 9.03 3.15 -19.38
CA ILE A 225 9.87 4.34 -19.12
C ILE A 225 10.62 4.06 -17.82
N GLY A 226 11.94 3.89 -17.92
CA GLY A 226 12.80 3.75 -16.76
C GLY A 226 13.10 5.11 -16.14
N ILE A 227 12.94 5.25 -14.83
CA ILE A 227 13.27 6.46 -14.08
C ILE A 227 14.43 6.17 -13.15
N GLY A 228 15.45 7.03 -13.16
CA GLY A 228 16.62 6.87 -12.34
C GLY A 228 17.44 8.14 -12.19
N LYS A 229 18.40 8.11 -11.26
CA LYS A 229 19.35 9.20 -11.04
C LYS A 229 20.64 8.94 -11.82
N VAL A 230 21.16 9.96 -12.49
CA VAL A 230 22.48 9.93 -13.09
C VAL A 230 23.53 10.07 -11.98
N THR A 231 24.27 9.01 -11.71
CA THR A 231 25.28 8.98 -10.65
C THR A 231 26.66 9.40 -11.14
N SER A 232 26.99 9.10 -12.40
CA SER A 232 28.24 9.56 -13.05
C SER A 232 28.05 9.72 -14.54
N GLY A 233 28.89 10.53 -15.17
CA GLY A 233 28.88 10.76 -16.60
C GLY A 233 27.72 11.61 -17.10
N THR A 234 27.46 11.50 -18.40
CA THR A 234 26.39 12.24 -19.10
C THR A 234 25.63 11.32 -20.03
N ILE A 235 24.29 11.24 -19.85
CA ILE A 235 23.39 10.53 -20.76
C ILE A 235 22.90 11.49 -21.86
N ARG A 236 22.77 10.99 -23.10
CA ARG A 236 22.34 11.78 -24.26
C ARG A 236 21.29 11.04 -25.07
N VAL A 237 20.35 11.79 -25.65
CA VAL A 237 19.42 11.27 -26.65
C VAL A 237 20.18 10.74 -27.86
N ASN A 238 19.71 9.64 -28.41
CA ASN A 238 20.37 8.90 -29.49
C ASN A 238 21.74 8.28 -29.15
N GLY A 239 22.22 8.42 -27.88
CA GLY A 239 23.41 7.76 -27.39
C GLY A 239 23.21 6.25 -27.29
N GLU A 240 24.28 5.50 -27.56
CA GLU A 240 24.34 4.06 -27.30
C GLU A 240 24.87 3.83 -25.89
N VAL A 241 24.18 2.99 -25.14
CA VAL A 241 24.51 2.63 -23.77
C VAL A 241 24.42 1.12 -23.58
N MET A 242 25.09 0.59 -22.57
CA MET A 242 24.97 -0.81 -22.17
C MET A 242 23.95 -0.93 -21.04
N LEU A 243 22.94 -1.80 -21.22
CA LEU A 243 22.01 -2.20 -20.18
C LEU A 243 22.60 -3.42 -19.46
N VAL A 244 22.87 -3.29 -18.17
CA VAL A 244 23.43 -4.35 -17.31
C VAL A 244 22.64 -4.46 -16.01
N ASN A 245 22.76 -5.59 -15.32
CA ASN A 245 22.10 -5.80 -14.04
C ASN A 245 23.08 -6.41 -13.03
N HIS A 246 23.11 -5.90 -11.81
CA HIS A 246 24.03 -6.36 -10.76
C HIS A 246 23.78 -7.82 -10.33
N HIS A 247 22.53 -8.29 -10.35
CA HIS A 247 22.15 -9.65 -9.95
C HIS A 247 22.08 -10.64 -11.11
N ASP A 248 22.22 -10.16 -12.35
CA ASP A 248 22.19 -10.99 -13.56
C ASP A 248 23.34 -10.59 -14.50
N GLU A 249 24.50 -11.22 -14.32
CA GLU A 249 25.67 -10.97 -15.14
C GLU A 249 25.47 -11.33 -16.63
N SER A 250 24.46 -12.16 -16.96
CA SER A 250 24.14 -12.51 -18.34
C SER A 250 23.43 -11.39 -19.07
N LYS A 251 22.81 -10.45 -18.34
CA LYS A 251 22.11 -9.30 -18.90
C LYS A 251 23.11 -8.21 -19.31
N LYS A 252 23.59 -8.31 -20.54
CA LYS A 252 24.44 -7.31 -21.20
C LYS A 252 23.89 -7.01 -22.57
N GLN A 253 23.12 -5.93 -22.71
CA GLN A 253 22.49 -5.56 -23.95
C GLN A 253 22.87 -4.13 -24.34
N ARG A 254 23.36 -3.97 -25.58
CA ARG A 254 23.58 -2.64 -26.15
C ARG A 254 22.24 -2.07 -26.60
N VAL A 255 21.88 -0.92 -26.07
CA VAL A 255 20.61 -0.25 -26.33
C VAL A 255 20.83 1.21 -26.69
N LYS A 256 19.82 1.81 -27.33
CA LYS A 256 19.86 3.21 -27.73
C LYS A 256 18.81 3.99 -26.93
N VAL A 257 19.20 5.12 -26.36
CA VAL A 257 18.29 6.05 -25.68
C VAL A 257 17.47 6.79 -26.75
N THR A 258 16.20 6.50 -26.87
CA THR A 258 15.34 7.09 -27.90
C THR A 258 14.86 8.47 -27.47
N LYS A 259 14.39 8.60 -26.22
CA LYS A 259 13.95 9.84 -25.63
C LYS A 259 14.41 9.93 -24.18
N LEU A 260 14.73 11.15 -23.78
CA LEU A 260 15.18 11.48 -22.44
C LEU A 260 14.32 12.64 -21.93
N TYR A 261 13.87 12.51 -20.69
CA TYR A 261 13.04 13.53 -20.05
C TYR A 261 13.60 13.88 -18.68
N GLU A 262 13.40 15.13 -18.29
CA GLU A 262 13.49 15.59 -16.91
C GLU A 262 12.10 16.03 -16.41
N PHE A 263 11.95 16.16 -15.10
CA PHE A 263 10.70 16.62 -14.49
C PHE A 263 10.69 18.14 -14.37
N ASP A 264 9.56 18.76 -14.71
CA ASP A 264 9.26 20.18 -14.49
C ASP A 264 7.80 20.31 -14.04
N GLY A 265 7.62 20.65 -12.76
CA GLY A 265 6.34 20.45 -12.10
C GLY A 265 5.96 18.97 -12.14
N LEU A 266 4.76 18.69 -12.61
CA LEU A 266 4.21 17.34 -12.79
C LEU A 266 4.49 16.76 -14.19
N ASN A 267 5.08 17.56 -15.08
CA ASN A 267 5.28 17.17 -16.46
C ASN A 267 6.68 16.58 -16.69
N LYS A 268 6.77 15.71 -17.71
CA LYS A 268 8.03 15.23 -18.24
C LYS A 268 8.38 16.10 -19.46
N VAL A 269 9.50 16.80 -19.41
CA VAL A 269 10.01 17.67 -20.47
C VAL A 269 11.16 16.99 -21.18
N GLU A 270 11.11 16.92 -22.52
CA GLU A 270 12.18 16.31 -23.32
C GLU A 270 13.44 17.17 -23.22
N VAL A 271 14.59 16.49 -22.97
CA VAL A 271 15.92 17.10 -22.91
C VAL A 271 16.88 16.35 -23.82
N GLU A 272 17.91 17.04 -24.35
CA GLU A 272 18.88 16.41 -25.23
C GLU A 272 19.94 15.62 -24.45
N SER A 273 20.26 16.08 -23.24
CA SER A 273 21.24 15.43 -22.35
C SER A 273 20.98 15.74 -20.89
N ALA A 274 21.42 14.86 -20.01
CA ALA A 274 21.40 15.05 -18.56
C ALA A 274 22.72 14.53 -17.96
N THR A 275 23.13 15.13 -16.85
CA THR A 275 24.40 14.81 -16.18
C THR A 275 24.18 14.53 -14.69
N ILE A 276 25.24 14.31 -13.95
CA ILE A 276 25.24 13.94 -12.52
C ILE A 276 24.15 14.65 -11.72
N GLY A 277 23.51 13.92 -10.82
CA GLY A 277 22.46 14.42 -9.93
C GLY A 277 21.10 14.59 -10.59
N ALA A 278 20.98 14.58 -11.92
CA ALA A 278 19.70 14.69 -12.60
C ALA A 278 18.86 13.41 -12.41
N ILE A 279 17.58 13.57 -12.10
CA ILE A 279 16.59 12.49 -12.12
C ILE A 279 15.96 12.50 -13.50
N VAL A 280 16.12 11.42 -14.24
CA VAL A 280 15.73 11.31 -15.64
C VAL A 280 14.73 10.19 -15.87
N ALA A 281 13.84 10.40 -16.85
CA ALA A 281 12.96 9.37 -17.37
C ALA A 281 13.40 9.00 -18.80
N ILE A 282 13.61 7.72 -19.06
CA ILE A 282 14.24 7.19 -20.26
C ILE A 282 13.28 6.24 -20.95
N SER A 283 13.02 6.46 -22.23
CA SER A 283 12.16 5.59 -23.04
C SER A 283 12.86 5.03 -24.27
N GLY A 284 12.24 4.00 -24.87
CA GLY A 284 12.74 3.32 -26.06
C GLY A 284 13.56 2.06 -25.78
N ILE A 285 13.62 1.63 -24.53
CA ILE A 285 14.26 0.37 -24.11
C ILE A 285 13.15 -0.58 -23.64
N ALA A 286 12.76 -1.53 -24.50
CA ALA A 286 11.60 -2.38 -24.25
C ALA A 286 11.75 -3.29 -23.02
N ASP A 287 12.97 -3.79 -22.78
CA ASP A 287 13.28 -4.73 -21.69
C ASP A 287 14.00 -4.07 -20.51
N ILE A 288 13.63 -2.82 -20.22
CA ILE A 288 14.15 -2.10 -19.05
C ILE A 288 13.40 -2.54 -17.78
N HIS A 289 14.17 -2.84 -16.74
CA HIS A 289 13.64 -3.27 -15.46
C HIS A 289 14.25 -2.46 -14.30
N ILE A 290 13.59 -2.48 -13.17
CA ILE A 290 14.12 -1.90 -11.95
C ILE A 290 15.40 -2.65 -11.54
N GLY A 291 16.44 -1.90 -11.14
CA GLY A 291 17.75 -2.42 -10.80
C GLY A 291 18.68 -2.58 -11.99
N ASP A 292 18.21 -2.32 -13.20
CA ASP A 292 19.10 -2.21 -14.35
C ASP A 292 19.94 -0.94 -14.26
N THR A 293 21.17 -1.03 -14.70
CA THR A 293 22.07 0.12 -14.84
C THR A 293 22.29 0.40 -16.32
N LEU A 294 22.06 1.63 -16.73
CA LEU A 294 22.52 2.13 -18.03
C LEU A 294 23.93 2.70 -17.84
N CYS A 295 24.89 2.13 -18.54
CA CYS A 295 26.30 2.49 -18.39
C CYS A 295 27.01 2.67 -19.73
N ASP A 296 28.26 3.14 -19.68
CA ASP A 296 29.10 3.29 -20.85
C ASP A 296 29.32 1.92 -21.53
N VAL A 297 29.32 1.92 -22.89
CA VAL A 297 29.47 0.71 -23.69
C VAL A 297 30.86 0.06 -23.51
N ASN A 298 31.88 0.89 -23.31
CA ASN A 298 33.26 0.42 -23.21
C ASN A 298 33.67 0.01 -21.79
N ASN A 299 32.91 0.53 -20.78
CA ASN A 299 33.14 0.20 -19.37
C ASN A 299 31.82 -0.14 -18.69
N PRO A 300 31.21 -1.30 -19.01
CA PRO A 300 29.92 -1.70 -18.46
C PRO A 300 30.08 -2.14 -16.99
N GLU A 301 29.61 -1.31 -16.07
CA GLU A 301 29.63 -1.57 -14.64
C GLU A 301 28.25 -1.36 -14.05
N ALA A 302 27.69 -2.42 -13.42
CA ALA A 302 26.38 -2.37 -12.79
C ALA A 302 26.47 -1.77 -11.38
N ILE A 303 25.59 -0.84 -11.06
CA ILE A 303 25.47 -0.30 -9.71
C ILE A 303 24.82 -1.35 -8.80
N PRO A 304 25.39 -1.65 -7.62
CA PRO A 304 24.77 -2.55 -6.65
C PRO A 304 23.42 -2.02 -6.19
N PHE A 305 22.40 -2.88 -6.23
CA PHE A 305 21.09 -2.55 -5.69
C PHE A 305 20.53 -3.70 -4.86
N GLN A 306 19.63 -3.37 -3.94
CA GLN A 306 18.96 -4.38 -3.13
C GLN A 306 17.90 -5.07 -3.97
N LYS A 307 17.93 -6.41 -3.98
CA LYS A 307 16.94 -7.20 -4.71
C LYS A 307 15.55 -6.91 -4.18
N ILE A 308 14.60 -6.75 -5.09
CA ILE A 308 13.19 -6.54 -4.72
C ILE A 308 12.74 -7.72 -3.86
N SER A 309 12.14 -7.42 -2.70
CA SER A 309 11.60 -8.47 -1.82
C SER A 309 10.54 -9.29 -2.56
N GLU A 310 10.62 -10.59 -2.41
CA GLU A 310 9.67 -11.50 -3.04
C GLU A 310 8.27 -11.33 -2.40
N PRO A 311 7.18 -11.59 -3.16
CA PRO A 311 5.85 -11.64 -2.60
C PRO A 311 5.75 -12.62 -1.44
N THR A 312 4.92 -12.29 -0.44
CA THR A 312 4.67 -13.13 0.74
C THR A 312 3.27 -13.73 0.77
N LEU A 313 2.32 -13.13 0.05
CA LEU A 313 0.93 -13.55 -0.05
C LEU A 313 0.54 -13.85 -1.49
N ALA A 314 -0.36 -14.81 -1.69
CA ALA A 314 -0.95 -15.12 -2.98
C ALA A 314 -2.47 -15.29 -2.86
N MET A 315 -3.18 -14.93 -3.92
CA MET A 315 -4.62 -15.18 -4.10
C MET A 315 -4.87 -15.72 -5.51
N ASN A 316 -5.91 -16.51 -5.66
CA ASN A 316 -6.39 -16.88 -6.99
C ASN A 316 -7.44 -15.88 -7.47
N PHE A 317 -7.22 -15.31 -8.65
CA PHE A 317 -8.18 -14.51 -9.39
C PHE A 317 -8.86 -15.42 -10.41
N ILE A 318 -10.16 -15.55 -10.30
CA ILE A 318 -10.94 -16.60 -10.98
C ILE A 318 -12.06 -15.94 -11.77
N VAL A 319 -12.35 -16.44 -12.95
CA VAL A 319 -13.53 -16.02 -13.71
C VAL A 319 -14.78 -16.26 -12.87
N ASN A 320 -15.67 -15.27 -12.79
CA ASN A 320 -16.92 -15.44 -12.04
C ASN A 320 -17.86 -16.40 -12.79
N ASP A 321 -18.17 -17.51 -12.17
CA ASP A 321 -19.07 -18.57 -12.67
C ASP A 321 -20.38 -18.68 -11.85
N SER A 322 -20.69 -17.65 -11.05
CA SER A 322 -21.90 -17.61 -10.24
C SER A 322 -23.17 -17.45 -11.10
N PRO A 323 -24.36 -17.75 -10.56
CA PRO A 323 -25.62 -17.53 -11.26
C PRO A 323 -25.89 -16.07 -11.67
N PHE A 324 -25.15 -15.11 -11.10
CA PHE A 324 -25.25 -13.68 -11.45
C PHE A 324 -24.09 -13.19 -12.32
N ALA A 325 -23.22 -14.09 -12.78
CA ALA A 325 -22.08 -13.74 -13.61
C ALA A 325 -22.51 -12.97 -14.88
N GLY A 326 -21.76 -11.90 -15.19
CA GLY A 326 -21.98 -11.06 -16.38
C GLY A 326 -23.17 -10.10 -16.28
N THR A 327 -23.81 -9.96 -15.11
CA THR A 327 -24.94 -9.04 -14.96
C THR A 327 -24.51 -7.60 -14.67
N GLU A 328 -23.33 -7.39 -14.14
CA GLU A 328 -22.85 -6.08 -13.67
C GLU A 328 -21.52 -5.66 -14.31
N GLY A 329 -20.64 -6.60 -14.64
CA GLY A 329 -19.34 -6.33 -15.23
C GLY A 329 -19.35 -6.21 -16.74
N LYS A 330 -18.41 -5.43 -17.29
CA LYS A 330 -18.14 -5.32 -18.73
C LYS A 330 -17.13 -6.38 -19.19
N PHE A 331 -16.14 -6.65 -18.34
CA PHE A 331 -15.02 -7.55 -18.61
C PHE A 331 -15.14 -8.80 -17.73
N VAL A 332 -15.67 -9.87 -18.31
CA VAL A 332 -16.08 -11.08 -17.56
C VAL A 332 -15.36 -12.36 -18.02
N THR A 333 -14.50 -12.28 -19.04
CA THR A 333 -13.85 -13.46 -19.62
C THR A 333 -12.45 -13.68 -19.08
N SER A 334 -11.96 -14.93 -19.13
CA SER A 334 -10.59 -15.26 -18.72
C SER A 334 -9.54 -14.50 -19.53
N ARG A 335 -9.81 -14.24 -20.80
CA ARG A 335 -8.93 -13.45 -21.66
C ARG A 335 -8.79 -12.02 -21.14
N HIS A 336 -9.89 -11.33 -20.85
CA HIS A 336 -9.86 -9.97 -20.30
C HIS A 336 -9.13 -9.93 -18.95
N LEU A 337 -9.42 -10.91 -18.09
CA LEU A 337 -8.79 -11.02 -16.77
C LEU A 337 -7.27 -11.21 -16.91
N ARG A 338 -6.84 -12.13 -17.78
CA ARG A 338 -5.43 -12.39 -18.07
C ARG A 338 -4.71 -11.15 -18.60
N GLU A 339 -5.25 -10.54 -19.66
CA GLU A 339 -4.67 -9.36 -20.29
C GLU A 339 -4.50 -8.22 -19.28
N ARG A 340 -5.48 -8.01 -18.39
CA ARG A 340 -5.43 -6.98 -17.35
C ARG A 340 -4.37 -7.27 -16.29
N LEU A 341 -4.32 -8.50 -15.77
CA LEU A 341 -3.36 -8.91 -14.75
C LEU A 341 -1.92 -8.84 -15.28
N TYR A 342 -1.67 -9.29 -16.50
CA TYR A 342 -0.34 -9.21 -17.11
C TYR A 342 0.06 -7.78 -17.48
N ARG A 343 -0.90 -6.91 -17.79
CA ARG A 343 -0.64 -5.49 -18.00
C ARG A 343 -0.14 -4.81 -16.73
N GLU A 344 -0.64 -5.19 -15.56
CA GLU A 344 -0.18 -4.66 -14.27
C GLU A 344 1.32 -4.89 -14.03
N LEU A 345 1.86 -6.00 -14.49
CA LEU A 345 3.31 -6.31 -14.37
C LEU A 345 4.22 -5.32 -15.12
N ASN A 346 3.66 -4.44 -15.96
CA ASN A 346 4.46 -3.41 -16.62
C ASN A 346 4.82 -2.27 -15.67
N THR A 347 3.99 -2.03 -14.66
CA THR A 347 4.15 -0.94 -13.69
C THR A 347 4.49 -1.46 -12.30
N ASP A 348 3.86 -2.54 -11.88
CA ASP A 348 4.07 -3.14 -10.56
C ASP A 348 5.01 -4.34 -10.62
N VAL A 349 6.26 -4.10 -10.29
CA VAL A 349 7.34 -5.13 -10.29
C VAL A 349 7.33 -6.02 -9.06
N SER A 350 6.56 -5.67 -8.02
CA SER A 350 6.42 -6.46 -6.80
C SER A 350 5.28 -7.48 -6.89
N LEU A 351 4.48 -7.40 -7.94
CA LEU A 351 3.42 -8.34 -8.26
C LEU A 351 3.98 -9.51 -9.09
N ARG A 352 3.46 -10.70 -8.86
CA ARG A 352 3.71 -11.87 -9.71
C ARG A 352 2.38 -12.46 -10.14
N VAL A 353 2.24 -12.77 -11.41
CA VAL A 353 1.06 -13.43 -11.99
C VAL A 353 1.50 -14.73 -12.65
N GLU A 354 0.86 -15.81 -12.28
CA GLU A 354 1.15 -17.16 -12.78
C GLU A 354 -0.15 -17.80 -13.30
N ASP A 355 -0.07 -18.43 -14.46
CA ASP A 355 -1.17 -19.25 -14.97
C ASP A 355 -1.31 -20.49 -14.07
N THR A 356 -2.55 -20.90 -13.77
CA THR A 356 -2.82 -22.11 -12.98
C THR A 356 -3.07 -23.30 -13.89
N ASN A 357 -3.34 -24.47 -13.31
CA ASN A 357 -3.70 -25.67 -14.06
C ASN A 357 -5.05 -25.54 -14.81
N THR A 358 -5.79 -24.46 -14.58
CA THR A 358 -7.06 -24.14 -15.25
C THR A 358 -6.91 -22.84 -16.02
N THR A 359 -7.59 -22.71 -17.15
CA THR A 359 -7.58 -21.50 -17.97
C THR A 359 -8.45 -20.37 -17.40
N GLU A 360 -9.15 -20.62 -16.31
CA GLU A 360 -10.12 -19.71 -15.70
C GLU A 360 -9.61 -19.07 -14.40
N ALA A 361 -8.43 -19.47 -13.91
CA ALA A 361 -7.85 -18.98 -12.69
C ALA A 361 -6.39 -18.56 -12.87
N PHE A 362 -5.99 -17.50 -12.20
CA PHE A 362 -4.63 -16.95 -12.20
C PHE A 362 -4.18 -16.79 -10.76
N LYS A 363 -2.98 -17.26 -10.44
CA LYS A 363 -2.37 -17.03 -9.13
C LYS A 363 -1.67 -15.69 -9.15
N VAL A 364 -2.13 -14.78 -8.31
CA VAL A 364 -1.57 -13.44 -8.17
C VAL A 364 -0.92 -13.34 -6.80
N SER A 365 0.38 -13.03 -6.79
CA SER A 365 1.16 -12.92 -5.56
C SER A 365 1.63 -11.49 -5.35
N GLY A 366 1.45 -10.98 -4.15
CA GLY A 366 1.81 -9.62 -3.73
C GLY A 366 2.47 -9.59 -2.36
N ARG A 367 2.89 -8.41 -1.91
CA ARG A 367 3.60 -8.24 -0.65
C ARG A 367 2.71 -8.28 0.57
N GLY A 368 1.45 -7.87 0.45
CA GLY A 368 0.52 -7.79 1.56
C GLY A 368 -0.93 -7.73 1.09
N GLU A 369 -1.86 -7.77 2.04
CA GLU A 369 -3.31 -7.72 1.78
C GLU A 369 -3.73 -6.40 1.15
N LEU A 370 -3.17 -5.28 1.61
CA LEU A 370 -3.48 -3.95 1.07
C LEU A 370 -3.07 -3.85 -0.40
N HIS A 371 -1.91 -4.38 -0.76
CA HIS A 371 -1.41 -4.40 -2.14
C HIS A 371 -2.39 -5.11 -3.08
N LEU A 372 -2.83 -6.33 -2.70
CA LEU A 372 -3.79 -7.11 -3.49
C LEU A 372 -5.19 -6.46 -3.51
N SER A 373 -5.65 -5.87 -2.39
CA SER A 373 -6.94 -5.18 -2.32
C SER A 373 -7.00 -3.93 -3.20
N VAL A 374 -5.89 -3.21 -3.33
CA VAL A 374 -5.78 -2.06 -4.25
C VAL A 374 -5.91 -2.51 -5.71
N LEU A 375 -5.23 -3.59 -6.10
CA LEU A 375 -5.36 -4.17 -7.43
C LEU A 375 -6.82 -4.58 -7.73
N ILE A 376 -7.46 -5.26 -6.79
CA ILE A 376 -8.86 -5.69 -6.89
C ILE A 376 -9.78 -4.48 -7.09
N GLU A 377 -9.61 -3.43 -6.28
CA GLU A 377 -10.46 -2.25 -6.35
C GLU A 377 -10.24 -1.46 -7.66
N ASN A 378 -8.99 -1.35 -8.15
CA ASN A 378 -8.71 -0.76 -9.46
C ASN A 378 -9.45 -1.53 -10.58
N MET A 379 -9.32 -2.85 -10.61
CA MET A 379 -10.00 -3.68 -11.61
C MET A 379 -11.52 -3.57 -11.52
N ARG A 380 -12.07 -3.54 -10.30
CA ARG A 380 -13.50 -3.33 -10.05
C ARG A 380 -13.99 -2.03 -10.67
N ARG A 381 -13.29 -0.91 -10.47
CA ARG A 381 -13.62 0.42 -11.02
C ARG A 381 -13.48 0.48 -12.54
N GLU A 382 -12.54 -0.25 -13.10
CA GLU A 382 -12.39 -0.41 -14.55
C GLU A 382 -13.56 -1.19 -15.20
N GLY A 383 -14.41 -1.83 -14.40
CA GLY A 383 -15.58 -2.57 -14.87
C GLY A 383 -15.38 -4.07 -15.01
N PHE A 384 -14.34 -4.63 -14.40
CA PHE A 384 -14.11 -6.08 -14.34
C PHE A 384 -15.04 -6.76 -13.35
N GLU A 385 -15.42 -7.99 -13.68
CA GLU A 385 -16.15 -8.91 -12.82
C GLU A 385 -15.38 -10.23 -12.74
N PHE A 386 -15.05 -10.64 -11.53
CA PHE A 386 -14.26 -11.84 -11.23
C PHE A 386 -14.50 -12.30 -9.80
N ALA A 387 -13.93 -13.42 -9.41
CA ALA A 387 -13.94 -13.90 -8.04
C ALA A 387 -12.50 -14.06 -7.52
N VAL A 388 -12.32 -13.93 -6.20
CA VAL A 388 -11.03 -14.20 -5.55
C VAL A 388 -11.16 -15.24 -4.46
N SER A 389 -10.07 -15.99 -4.25
CA SER A 389 -9.94 -16.93 -3.12
C SER A 389 -9.42 -16.24 -1.87
N LYS A 390 -9.48 -16.93 -0.73
CA LYS A 390 -8.76 -16.52 0.49
C LYS A 390 -7.28 -16.31 0.18
N PRO A 391 -6.66 -15.26 0.75
CA PRO A 391 -5.21 -15.09 0.66
C PRO A 391 -4.49 -16.22 1.41
N GLU A 392 -3.40 -16.69 0.81
CA GLU A 392 -2.54 -17.72 1.36
C GLU A 392 -1.10 -17.22 1.41
N VAL A 393 -0.37 -17.52 2.48
CA VAL A 393 1.05 -17.19 2.55
C VAL A 393 1.88 -18.11 1.66
N LEU A 394 2.97 -17.56 1.14
CA LEU A 394 3.91 -18.31 0.32
C LEU A 394 4.98 -18.95 1.21
N TYR A 395 4.95 -20.28 1.30
CA TYR A 395 5.94 -21.05 2.02
C TYR A 395 7.22 -21.23 1.18
N LYS A 396 8.34 -21.41 1.87
CA LYS A 396 9.63 -21.81 1.27
C LYS A 396 10.08 -23.15 1.87
N GLU A 397 10.98 -23.81 1.17
CA GLU A 397 11.69 -24.98 1.71
C GLU A 397 13.09 -24.57 2.17
N ASP A 398 13.52 -25.09 3.33
CA ASP A 398 14.90 -24.95 3.76
C ASP A 398 15.80 -25.97 3.06
N GLU A 399 17.13 -25.86 3.25
CA GLU A 399 18.11 -26.79 2.65
C GLU A 399 17.94 -28.26 3.09
N LYS A 400 17.13 -28.51 4.13
CA LYS A 400 16.87 -29.84 4.69
C LYS A 400 15.48 -30.38 4.34
N GLY A 401 14.70 -29.63 3.51
CA GLY A 401 13.34 -30.00 3.13
C GLY A 401 12.28 -29.63 4.19
N GLY A 402 12.62 -28.79 5.17
CA GLY A 402 11.68 -28.24 6.14
C GLY A 402 10.88 -27.09 5.55
N THR A 403 9.62 -26.94 5.97
CA THR A 403 8.77 -25.82 5.55
C THR A 403 9.11 -24.55 6.34
N LEU A 404 9.40 -23.48 5.64
CA LEU A 404 9.58 -22.14 6.19
C LEU A 404 8.37 -21.28 5.87
N GLU A 405 7.93 -20.48 6.85
CA GLU A 405 6.85 -19.51 6.70
C GLU A 405 7.33 -18.08 6.91
N PRO A 406 6.72 -17.09 6.19
CA PRO A 406 7.07 -15.69 6.38
C PRO A 406 6.60 -15.19 7.74
N VAL A 407 7.42 -14.36 8.39
CA VAL A 407 7.09 -13.68 9.65
C VAL A 407 7.22 -12.18 9.50
N GLU A 408 6.42 -11.48 10.30
CA GLU A 408 6.42 -10.04 10.39
C GLU A 408 6.72 -9.58 11.81
N GLN A 409 7.45 -8.50 11.95
CA GLN A 409 7.52 -7.72 13.17
C GLN A 409 6.26 -6.84 13.23
N ALA A 410 5.41 -7.07 14.21
CA ALA A 410 4.23 -6.26 14.47
C ALA A 410 4.52 -5.30 15.62
N ILE A 411 4.43 -4.00 15.35
CA ILE A 411 4.53 -2.91 16.32
C ILE A 411 3.13 -2.38 16.56
N ILE A 412 2.68 -2.45 17.80
CA ILE A 412 1.30 -2.19 18.17
C ILE A 412 1.27 -1.20 19.31
N ASP A 413 0.60 -0.07 19.09
CA ASP A 413 0.35 0.93 20.11
C ASP A 413 -1.12 0.90 20.53
N VAL A 414 -1.38 0.64 21.81
CA VAL A 414 -2.75 0.52 22.35
C VAL A 414 -2.82 1.16 23.74
N PRO A 415 -3.98 1.73 24.14
CA PRO A 415 -4.23 2.06 25.52
C PRO A 415 -4.00 0.83 26.43
N ASP A 416 -3.40 1.02 27.59
CA ASP A 416 -2.98 -0.07 28.48
C ASP A 416 -4.11 -1.04 28.83
N GLU A 417 -5.35 -0.55 28.94
CA GLU A 417 -6.54 -1.37 29.21
C GLU A 417 -6.81 -2.47 28.14
N PHE A 418 -6.32 -2.31 26.89
CA PHE A 418 -6.50 -3.29 25.81
C PHE A 418 -5.29 -4.17 25.57
N SER A 419 -4.13 -3.88 26.18
CA SER A 419 -2.87 -4.58 25.96
C SER A 419 -2.98 -6.09 26.21
N GLY A 420 -3.64 -6.48 27.30
CA GLY A 420 -3.84 -7.89 27.65
C GLY A 420 -4.67 -8.67 26.62
N ALA A 421 -5.72 -8.07 26.05
CA ALA A 421 -6.54 -8.73 25.03
C ALA A 421 -5.74 -8.93 23.73
N VAL A 422 -4.97 -7.93 23.33
CA VAL A 422 -4.10 -7.99 22.15
C VAL A 422 -3.02 -9.05 22.30
N ILE A 423 -2.34 -9.10 23.47
CA ILE A 423 -1.31 -10.11 23.75
C ILE A 423 -1.89 -11.52 23.68
N SER A 424 -3.06 -11.75 24.29
CA SER A 424 -3.70 -13.07 24.26
C SER A 424 -4.01 -13.52 22.84
N LYS A 425 -4.65 -12.67 22.03
CA LYS A 425 -5.04 -13.00 20.66
C LYS A 425 -3.86 -13.23 19.72
N LEU A 426 -2.82 -12.40 19.81
CA LEU A 426 -1.63 -12.59 18.99
C LEU A 426 -0.86 -13.84 19.37
N SER A 427 -0.82 -14.19 20.67
CA SER A 427 -0.19 -15.42 21.15
C SER A 427 -0.93 -16.67 20.65
N GLU A 428 -2.27 -16.67 20.61
CA GLU A 428 -3.09 -17.73 20.00
C GLU A 428 -2.76 -17.89 18.51
N ARG A 429 -2.42 -16.80 17.82
CA ARG A 429 -2.02 -16.75 16.42
C ARG A 429 -0.51 -16.98 16.20
N LYS A 430 0.18 -17.58 17.20
CA LYS A 430 1.61 -17.92 17.19
C LYS A 430 2.55 -16.73 17.16
N GLY A 431 2.09 -15.54 17.59
CA GLY A 431 2.93 -14.37 17.82
C GLY A 431 3.77 -14.53 19.10
N GLU A 432 5.01 -14.11 19.04
CA GLU A 432 5.96 -14.07 20.16
C GLU A 432 6.20 -12.62 20.55
N LEU A 433 5.82 -12.26 21.79
CA LEU A 433 6.08 -10.93 22.34
C LEU A 433 7.60 -10.76 22.56
N ARG A 434 8.20 -9.76 21.95
CA ARG A 434 9.62 -9.43 22.07
C ARG A 434 9.85 -8.32 23.08
N ASN A 435 9.01 -7.28 23.04
CA ASN A 435 9.16 -6.13 23.90
C ASN A 435 7.79 -5.55 24.27
N MET A 436 7.73 -4.90 25.43
CA MET A 436 6.55 -4.18 25.92
C MET A 436 7.01 -2.96 26.70
N THR A 437 6.59 -1.78 26.28
CA THR A 437 6.89 -0.52 26.95
C THR A 437 5.60 0.28 27.11
N THR A 438 5.41 0.84 28.32
CA THR A 438 4.26 1.72 28.60
C THR A 438 4.79 3.12 28.85
N ASN A 439 4.26 4.09 28.07
CA ASN A 439 4.63 5.49 28.23
C ASN A 439 3.81 6.19 29.33
N ALA A 440 4.21 7.41 29.70
CA ALA A 440 3.56 8.20 30.75
C ALA A 440 2.11 8.59 30.39
N SER A 441 1.74 8.57 29.10
CA SER A 441 0.38 8.87 28.63
C SER A 441 -0.60 7.70 28.75
N GLY A 442 -0.16 6.53 29.24
CA GLY A 442 -0.98 5.32 29.38
C GLY A 442 -1.18 4.53 28.08
N THR A 443 -0.32 4.76 27.10
CA THR A 443 -0.25 3.95 25.86
C THR A 443 0.84 2.89 26.03
N THR A 444 0.51 1.64 25.72
CA THR A 444 1.44 0.51 25.75
C THR A 444 1.82 0.14 24.32
N ARG A 445 3.13 0.14 24.06
CA ARG A 445 3.74 -0.38 22.83
C ARG A 445 4.09 -1.86 23.02
N LEU A 446 3.63 -2.68 22.10
CA LEU A 446 3.89 -4.11 22.03
C LEU A 446 4.65 -4.42 20.74
N GLU A 447 5.73 -5.19 20.83
CA GLU A 447 6.49 -5.67 19.68
C GLU A 447 6.41 -7.19 19.60
N PHE A 448 5.89 -7.69 18.50
CA PHE A 448 5.72 -9.12 18.26
C PHE A 448 6.46 -9.59 17.01
N ILE A 449 6.95 -10.82 17.04
CA ILE A 449 7.29 -11.56 15.82
C ILE A 449 6.18 -12.59 15.59
N ILE A 450 5.44 -12.43 14.50
CA ILE A 450 4.25 -13.23 14.22
C ILE A 450 4.30 -13.78 12.79
N PRO A 451 3.87 -15.04 12.54
CA PRO A 451 3.68 -15.53 11.18
C PRO A 451 2.72 -14.64 10.40
N SER A 452 3.07 -14.28 9.15
CA SER A 452 2.22 -13.40 8.32
C SER A 452 0.79 -13.92 8.20
N ARG A 453 0.61 -15.26 8.13
CA ARG A 453 -0.73 -15.89 8.16
C ARG A 453 -1.49 -15.60 9.46
N GLY A 454 -0.81 -15.38 10.59
CA GLY A 454 -1.44 -15.03 11.87
C GLY A 454 -2.05 -13.63 11.89
N LEU A 455 -1.64 -12.75 10.96
CA LEU A 455 -2.17 -11.40 10.81
C LEU A 455 -3.38 -11.33 9.86
N ILE A 456 -3.56 -12.35 9.01
CA ILE A 456 -4.72 -12.41 8.10
C ILE A 456 -6.02 -12.37 8.90
N GLY A 457 -6.87 -11.39 8.61
CA GLY A 457 -8.14 -11.15 9.30
C GLY A 457 -8.02 -10.57 10.71
N TYR A 458 -6.81 -10.38 11.26
CA TYR A 458 -6.64 -9.84 12.61
C TYR A 458 -6.94 -8.35 12.71
N ARG A 459 -6.68 -7.58 11.66
CA ARG A 459 -6.87 -6.12 11.67
C ARG A 459 -8.30 -5.70 12.01
N GLY A 460 -9.31 -6.42 11.50
CA GLY A 460 -10.72 -6.19 11.82
C GLY A 460 -11.08 -6.52 13.27
N GLU A 461 -10.53 -7.61 13.82
CA GLU A 461 -10.69 -7.98 15.22
C GLU A 461 -9.99 -6.98 16.14
N PHE A 462 -8.78 -6.58 15.80
CA PHE A 462 -7.98 -5.60 16.54
C PHE A 462 -8.71 -4.27 16.73
N LEU A 463 -9.29 -3.72 15.66
CA LEU A 463 -10.09 -2.49 15.75
C LEU A 463 -11.31 -2.65 16.67
N THR A 464 -11.93 -3.83 16.68
CA THR A 464 -13.06 -4.12 17.57
C THR A 464 -12.60 -4.21 19.02
N ASP A 465 -11.52 -4.95 19.30
CA ASP A 465 -10.99 -5.18 20.64
C ASP A 465 -10.47 -3.89 21.28
N THR A 466 -9.86 -3.02 20.48
CA THR A 466 -9.31 -1.72 20.93
C THR A 466 -10.32 -0.57 20.81
N LYS A 467 -11.56 -0.85 20.41
CA LYS A 467 -12.60 0.17 20.15
C LYS A 467 -12.14 1.28 19.21
N GLY A 468 -11.26 0.93 18.26
CA GLY A 468 -10.67 1.86 17.31
C GLY A 468 -9.50 2.69 17.83
N ASN A 469 -9.07 2.52 19.09
CA ASN A 469 -8.00 3.31 19.70
C ASN A 469 -6.60 2.66 19.59
N GLY A 470 -6.47 1.57 18.84
CA GLY A 470 -5.18 0.91 18.63
C GLY A 470 -4.63 1.15 17.24
N VAL A 471 -3.31 1.17 17.13
CA VAL A 471 -2.57 1.21 15.86
C VAL A 471 -1.71 -0.03 15.76
N ILE A 472 -1.77 -0.72 14.61
CA ILE A 472 -0.94 -1.88 14.30
C ILE A 472 -0.19 -1.64 13.00
N ASN A 473 1.13 -1.80 13.04
CA ASN A 473 2.01 -1.74 11.89
C ASN A 473 2.82 -3.03 11.81
N THR A 474 3.03 -3.52 10.61
CA THR A 474 3.75 -4.77 10.38
C THR A 474 4.83 -4.56 9.35
N ILE A 475 5.98 -5.20 9.56
CA ILE A 475 7.15 -5.14 8.69
C ILE A 475 7.62 -6.57 8.46
N PHE A 476 7.81 -6.96 7.22
CA PHE A 476 8.36 -8.28 6.89
C PHE A 476 9.77 -8.43 7.49
N GLU A 477 9.96 -9.47 8.32
CA GLU A 477 11.21 -9.74 9.04
C GLU A 477 12.04 -10.84 8.35
N GLY A 478 11.37 -11.84 7.77
CA GLY A 478 12.05 -12.97 7.15
C GLY A 478 11.23 -14.24 7.13
N TYR A 479 11.92 -15.38 7.09
CA TYR A 479 11.32 -16.70 7.09
C TYR A 479 11.80 -17.51 8.30
N VAL A 480 10.86 -18.21 8.97
CA VAL A 480 11.13 -19.10 10.10
C VAL A 480 10.52 -20.48 9.87
N PRO A 481 10.97 -21.52 10.59
CA PRO A 481 10.31 -22.82 10.54
C PRO A 481 8.82 -22.73 10.89
N TYR A 482 7.99 -23.49 10.18
CA TYR A 482 6.53 -23.49 10.36
C TYR A 482 6.13 -23.74 11.82
N LYS A 483 5.34 -22.83 12.40
CA LYS A 483 4.96 -22.82 13.83
C LYS A 483 3.68 -23.62 14.15
N GLY A 484 3.20 -24.44 13.23
CA GLY A 484 2.00 -25.27 13.41
C GLY A 484 0.71 -24.53 13.02
N GLU A 485 -0.43 -25.19 13.18
CA GLU A 485 -1.73 -24.66 12.74
C GLU A 485 -2.18 -23.45 13.56
N ILE A 486 -2.91 -22.54 12.90
CA ILE A 486 -3.57 -21.39 13.49
C ILE A 486 -5.06 -21.50 13.17
N SER A 487 -5.92 -21.38 14.19
CA SER A 487 -7.37 -21.26 13.98
C SER A 487 -7.72 -19.83 13.61
N TYR A 488 -8.34 -19.64 12.43
CA TYR A 488 -8.65 -18.30 11.93
C TYR A 488 -10.04 -17.83 12.35
N ARG A 489 -11.08 -18.52 11.90
CA ARG A 489 -12.46 -18.12 12.15
C ARG A 489 -13.17 -19.11 13.05
N GLY A 490 -13.61 -18.64 14.21
CA GLY A 490 -14.37 -19.46 15.16
C GLY A 490 -15.87 -19.57 14.85
N GLN A 491 -16.36 -18.90 13.80
CA GLN A 491 -17.79 -18.83 13.47
C GLN A 491 -18.05 -19.22 12.02
N GLY A 492 -19.13 -19.97 11.77
CA GLY A 492 -19.53 -20.44 10.45
C GLY A 492 -20.26 -19.37 9.62
N SER A 493 -20.71 -19.78 8.44
CA SER A 493 -21.47 -18.96 7.50
C SER A 493 -22.97 -19.28 7.51
N LEU A 494 -23.81 -18.27 7.32
CA LEU A 494 -25.21 -18.43 6.97
C LEU A 494 -25.32 -18.47 5.44
N ILE A 495 -25.78 -19.61 4.89
CA ILE A 495 -25.77 -19.89 3.46
C ILE A 495 -27.19 -19.86 2.93
N ALA A 496 -27.45 -19.14 1.83
CA ALA A 496 -28.73 -19.16 1.16
C ALA A 496 -29.04 -20.56 0.61
N TYR A 497 -30.18 -21.11 1.01
CA TYR A 497 -30.63 -22.45 0.59
C TYR A 497 -31.11 -22.49 -0.86
N GLU A 498 -31.83 -21.47 -1.31
CA GLU A 498 -32.41 -21.40 -2.63
C GLU A 498 -32.17 -20.06 -3.33
N THR A 499 -32.40 -20.06 -4.65
CA THR A 499 -32.28 -18.85 -5.48
C THR A 499 -33.62 -18.10 -5.47
N GLY A 500 -33.56 -16.77 -5.22
CA GLY A 500 -34.79 -15.95 -5.17
C GLY A 500 -34.49 -14.53 -4.72
N VAL A 501 -35.47 -13.92 -4.07
CA VAL A 501 -35.39 -12.59 -3.47
C VAL A 501 -35.60 -12.72 -1.97
N SER A 502 -34.71 -12.11 -1.19
CA SER A 502 -34.84 -12.10 0.28
C SER A 502 -36.09 -11.36 0.74
N VAL A 503 -36.77 -11.91 1.69
CA VAL A 503 -37.99 -11.31 2.26
C VAL A 503 -37.84 -11.11 3.76
N THR A 504 -38.52 -10.09 4.32
CA THR A 504 -38.42 -9.72 5.73
C THR A 504 -38.66 -10.91 6.67
N TYR A 505 -39.64 -11.77 6.38
CA TYR A 505 -39.93 -12.94 7.21
C TYR A 505 -38.81 -13.98 7.20
N GLY A 506 -38.23 -14.25 6.03
CA GLY A 506 -37.08 -15.17 5.90
C GLY A 506 -35.85 -14.67 6.63
N LEU A 507 -35.54 -13.36 6.48
CA LEU A 507 -34.42 -12.72 7.16
C LEU A 507 -34.61 -12.64 8.67
N PHE A 508 -35.85 -12.40 9.15
CA PHE A 508 -36.18 -12.39 10.58
C PHE A 508 -35.85 -13.72 11.25
N ASN A 509 -36.17 -14.84 10.61
CA ASN A 509 -35.80 -16.17 11.12
C ASN A 509 -34.31 -16.45 11.02
N ALA A 510 -33.63 -15.88 10.03
CA ALA A 510 -32.19 -16.07 9.85
C ALA A 510 -31.36 -15.26 10.86
N GLN A 511 -31.80 -14.05 11.25
CA GLN A 511 -31.05 -13.20 12.20
C GLN A 511 -30.96 -13.80 13.62
N GLU A 512 -31.85 -14.73 14.00
CA GLU A 512 -31.75 -15.47 15.27
C GLU A 512 -30.50 -16.37 15.33
N ARG A 513 -29.91 -16.69 14.17
CA ARG A 513 -28.74 -17.55 14.04
C ARG A 513 -27.42 -16.78 13.96
N GLY A 514 -27.46 -15.49 13.64
CA GLY A 514 -26.26 -14.68 13.52
C GLY A 514 -26.49 -13.32 12.87
N THR A 515 -25.41 -12.71 12.41
CA THR A 515 -25.41 -11.37 11.81
C THR A 515 -25.60 -11.46 10.30
N LEU A 516 -26.58 -10.74 9.77
CA LEU A 516 -26.87 -10.72 8.33
C LEU A 516 -26.01 -9.71 7.59
N PHE A 517 -25.71 -10.01 6.31
CA PHE A 517 -24.99 -9.13 5.39
C PHE A 517 -25.89 -8.49 4.33
N ILE A 518 -27.12 -8.96 4.19
CA ILE A 518 -28.09 -8.55 3.18
C ILE A 518 -29.35 -7.95 3.78
N SER A 519 -30.01 -7.10 2.99
CA SER A 519 -31.31 -6.47 3.28
C SER A 519 -32.48 -7.20 2.62
N PRO A 520 -33.73 -6.92 3.04
CA PRO A 520 -34.90 -7.38 2.30
C PRO A 520 -34.97 -6.83 0.87
N GLY A 521 -35.39 -7.66 -0.07
CA GLY A 521 -35.49 -7.29 -1.49
C GLY A 521 -34.22 -7.56 -2.31
N GLU A 522 -33.16 -8.05 -1.70
CA GLU A 522 -31.93 -8.42 -2.42
C GLU A 522 -32.06 -9.80 -3.08
N LYS A 523 -31.51 -9.92 -4.29
CA LYS A 523 -31.43 -11.19 -4.99
C LYS A 523 -30.36 -12.07 -4.38
N VAL A 524 -30.69 -13.32 -4.15
CA VAL A 524 -29.79 -14.34 -3.62
C VAL A 524 -29.84 -15.60 -4.50
N TYR A 525 -28.79 -16.40 -4.45
CA TYR A 525 -28.75 -17.72 -5.09
C TYR A 525 -28.26 -18.78 -4.10
N SER A 526 -28.62 -20.03 -4.36
CA SER A 526 -28.20 -21.16 -3.53
C SER A 526 -26.66 -21.24 -3.43
N GLY A 527 -26.13 -21.30 -2.21
CA GLY A 527 -24.69 -21.26 -1.94
C GLY A 527 -24.09 -19.88 -1.72
N MET A 528 -24.84 -18.80 -1.90
CA MET A 528 -24.44 -17.44 -1.52
C MET A 528 -24.41 -17.32 0.01
N ILE A 529 -23.37 -16.69 0.55
CA ILE A 529 -23.25 -16.41 1.98
C ILE A 529 -23.92 -15.07 2.27
N ILE A 530 -24.89 -15.12 3.15
CA ILE A 530 -25.77 -13.98 3.46
C ILE A 530 -25.61 -13.47 4.89
N GLY A 531 -24.71 -14.06 5.65
CA GLY A 531 -24.44 -13.67 7.03
C GLY A 531 -23.39 -14.56 7.70
N GLN A 532 -23.02 -14.17 8.90
CA GLN A 532 -22.13 -14.89 9.80
C GLN A 532 -22.94 -15.62 10.86
N ASN A 533 -22.72 -16.92 11.03
CA ASN A 533 -23.37 -17.70 12.08
C ASN A 533 -22.78 -17.36 13.46
N GLY A 534 -23.59 -17.37 14.50
CA GLY A 534 -23.11 -17.24 15.88
C GLY A 534 -22.38 -18.50 16.41
N LYS A 535 -22.41 -19.63 15.67
CA LYS A 535 -21.75 -20.89 15.99
C LYS A 535 -20.68 -21.22 14.95
N ALA A 536 -19.79 -22.16 15.26
CA ALA A 536 -18.70 -22.55 14.37
C ALA A 536 -19.14 -23.25 13.08
N GLU A 537 -20.33 -23.81 13.02
CA GLU A 537 -20.83 -24.58 11.88
C GLU A 537 -21.51 -23.70 10.84
N ASP A 538 -21.35 -24.04 9.57
CA ASP A 538 -22.13 -23.46 8.48
C ASP A 538 -23.57 -23.93 8.52
N VAL A 539 -24.51 -23.01 8.30
CA VAL A 539 -25.95 -23.30 8.33
C VAL A 539 -26.65 -22.78 7.08
N GLU A 540 -27.36 -23.67 6.42
CA GLU A 540 -28.25 -23.30 5.32
C GLU A 540 -29.55 -22.70 5.85
N VAL A 541 -29.92 -21.51 5.35
CA VAL A 541 -31.14 -20.78 5.75
C VAL A 541 -31.96 -20.36 4.53
N ASN A 542 -33.26 -20.43 4.64
CA ASN A 542 -34.18 -20.00 3.57
C ASN A 542 -34.63 -18.57 3.83
N VAL A 543 -34.02 -17.61 3.15
CA VAL A 543 -34.38 -16.18 3.26
C VAL A 543 -35.45 -15.73 2.24
N CYS A 544 -35.80 -16.59 1.31
CA CYS A 544 -36.87 -16.34 0.34
C CYS A 544 -38.25 -16.78 0.85
N LYS A 545 -38.29 -17.44 2.02
CA LYS A 545 -39.53 -17.99 2.59
C LYS A 545 -40.50 -16.88 3.03
N THR A 546 -41.69 -16.86 2.44
CA THR A 546 -42.80 -15.97 2.82
C THR A 546 -43.57 -16.54 4.00
N LYS A 547 -44.23 -15.67 4.79
CA LYS A 547 -45.16 -16.08 5.85
C LYS A 547 -46.37 -16.75 5.21
N HIS A 548 -46.68 -18.00 5.55
CA HIS A 548 -47.94 -18.61 5.16
C HIS A 548 -49.07 -17.91 5.89
N LEU A 549 -50.02 -17.37 5.14
CA LEU A 549 -51.28 -16.85 5.69
C LEU A 549 -52.09 -18.04 6.17
N SER A 550 -52.18 -18.27 7.48
CA SER A 550 -53.13 -19.18 8.07
C SER A 550 -54.43 -18.45 8.31
N ASN A 551 -55.57 -19.06 7.91
CA ASN A 551 -56.92 -18.51 8.05
C ASN A 551 -57.44 -18.45 9.50
N THR A 552 -56.60 -18.50 10.51
CA THR A 552 -56.97 -18.32 11.91
C THR A 552 -56.91 -16.85 12.28
N ARG A 553 -58.09 -16.25 12.53
CA ARG A 553 -58.27 -14.92 13.11
C ARG A 553 -57.62 -14.85 14.50
N SER A 554 -56.35 -14.53 14.59
CA SER A 554 -55.75 -13.85 15.74
C SER A 554 -55.51 -12.41 15.37
N SER A 555 -56.53 -11.60 15.40
CA SER A 555 -56.45 -10.15 15.37
C SER A 555 -55.78 -9.70 16.64
N GLY A 556 -54.47 -9.43 16.61
CA GLY A 556 -53.86 -8.83 17.80
C GLY A 556 -52.38 -8.61 17.83
N SER A 557 -51.57 -9.16 16.94
CA SER A 557 -50.16 -8.84 16.96
C SER A 557 -49.49 -9.04 15.59
N ASP A 558 -49.81 -8.16 14.66
CA ASP A 558 -48.83 -7.84 13.61
C ASP A 558 -47.80 -6.86 14.22
N ASP A 559 -47.06 -7.34 15.21
CA ASP A 559 -45.83 -6.66 15.61
C ASP A 559 -44.94 -6.61 14.37
N ALA A 560 -44.61 -5.40 13.94
CA ALA A 560 -43.74 -5.20 12.80
C ALA A 560 -42.44 -5.95 13.06
N LEU A 561 -42.11 -6.92 12.19
CA LEU A 561 -40.87 -7.71 12.30
C LEU A 561 -39.67 -6.75 12.26
N LYS A 562 -39.00 -6.58 13.41
CA LYS A 562 -37.80 -5.73 13.50
C LYS A 562 -36.59 -6.51 13.03
N LEU A 563 -35.98 -6.06 11.94
CA LEU A 563 -34.70 -6.55 11.48
C LEU A 563 -33.57 -5.68 12.04
N SER A 564 -32.51 -6.30 12.51
CA SER A 564 -31.26 -5.60 12.80
C SER A 564 -30.66 -5.09 11.48
N PRO A 565 -30.00 -3.92 11.47
CA PRO A 565 -29.30 -3.45 10.29
C PRO A 565 -28.26 -4.49 9.83
N PRO A 566 -28.18 -4.79 8.52
CA PRO A 566 -27.19 -5.73 8.02
C PRO A 566 -25.77 -5.14 8.17
N ARG A 567 -24.80 -6.00 8.40
CA ARG A 567 -23.38 -5.64 8.39
C ARG A 567 -22.90 -5.59 6.94
N VAL A 568 -22.69 -4.40 6.41
CA VAL A 568 -22.09 -4.21 5.08
C VAL A 568 -20.58 -4.37 5.24
N LEU A 569 -19.99 -5.35 4.54
CA LEU A 569 -18.56 -5.60 4.56
C LEU A 569 -17.84 -4.72 3.52
N SER A 570 -16.74 -4.08 3.92
CA SER A 570 -15.80 -3.50 2.96
C SER A 570 -15.08 -4.62 2.17
N LEU A 571 -14.32 -4.25 1.13
CA LEU A 571 -13.55 -5.22 0.36
C LEU A 571 -12.56 -5.98 1.25
N GLU A 572 -11.82 -5.27 2.09
CA GLU A 572 -10.85 -5.86 3.02
C GLU A 572 -11.56 -6.79 4.02
N GLN A 573 -12.64 -6.33 4.63
CA GLN A 573 -13.42 -7.15 5.57
C GLN A 573 -14.00 -8.40 4.92
N ALA A 574 -14.38 -8.33 3.65
CA ALA A 574 -14.87 -9.48 2.90
C ALA A 574 -13.74 -10.48 2.56
N ILE A 575 -12.54 -9.98 2.22
CA ILE A 575 -11.34 -10.80 2.00
C ILE A 575 -10.93 -11.51 3.29
N ASP A 576 -10.96 -10.80 4.42
CA ASP A 576 -10.65 -11.36 5.74
C ASP A 576 -11.67 -12.41 6.19
N PHE A 577 -12.93 -12.24 5.78
CA PHE A 577 -14.03 -13.11 6.19
C PHE A 577 -14.01 -14.47 5.50
N ILE A 578 -13.63 -14.54 4.21
CA ILE A 578 -13.73 -15.78 3.42
C ILE A 578 -12.83 -16.90 3.93
N GLU A 579 -13.35 -18.13 3.91
CA GLU A 579 -12.62 -19.35 4.21
C GLU A 579 -12.11 -20.06 2.95
N THR A 580 -11.32 -21.11 3.13
CA THR A 580 -10.67 -21.84 2.03
C THR A 580 -11.65 -22.47 1.04
N ASP A 581 -12.88 -22.77 1.48
CA ASP A 581 -13.98 -23.29 0.66
C ASP A 581 -14.94 -22.22 0.15
N GLU A 582 -14.59 -20.94 0.34
CA GLU A 582 -15.38 -19.77 -0.03
C GLU A 582 -14.66 -18.95 -1.12
N LEU A 583 -15.42 -18.13 -1.83
CA LEU A 583 -14.94 -17.15 -2.81
C LEU A 583 -15.65 -15.81 -2.58
N LEU A 584 -14.95 -14.73 -2.86
CA LEU A 584 -15.50 -13.40 -2.93
C LEU A 584 -15.73 -13.02 -4.40
N GLU A 585 -16.98 -12.82 -4.81
CA GLU A 585 -17.32 -12.23 -6.10
C GLU A 585 -17.15 -10.72 -6.04
N ILE A 586 -16.46 -10.20 -7.01
CA ILE A 586 -16.16 -8.79 -7.17
C ILE A 586 -16.78 -8.30 -8.47
N THR A 587 -17.68 -7.33 -8.34
CA THR A 587 -18.33 -6.69 -9.47
C THR A 587 -18.21 -5.17 -9.33
N PRO A 588 -18.42 -4.40 -10.39
CA PRO A 588 -18.42 -2.94 -10.31
C PRO A 588 -19.37 -2.36 -9.26
N LYS A 589 -20.48 -3.05 -8.96
CA LYS A 589 -21.54 -2.55 -8.08
C LYS A 589 -21.60 -3.22 -6.72
N THR A 590 -21.33 -4.54 -6.66
CA THR A 590 -21.56 -5.34 -5.45
C THR A 590 -20.37 -6.27 -5.14
N LEU A 591 -20.24 -6.60 -3.85
CA LEU A 591 -19.39 -7.65 -3.32
C LEU A 591 -20.28 -8.75 -2.77
N ARG A 592 -20.09 -10.00 -3.19
CA ARG A 592 -20.88 -11.15 -2.74
C ARG A 592 -19.95 -12.29 -2.34
N ILE A 593 -20.21 -12.88 -1.19
CA ILE A 593 -19.45 -14.05 -0.74
C ILE A 593 -20.25 -15.30 -1.08
N ARG A 594 -19.59 -16.35 -1.53
CA ARG A 594 -20.23 -17.62 -1.86
C ARG A 594 -19.37 -18.83 -1.53
N LYS A 595 -19.98 -19.98 -1.41
CA LYS A 595 -19.24 -21.24 -1.37
C LYS A 595 -18.67 -21.57 -2.77
N LYS A 596 -17.48 -22.21 -2.80
CA LYS A 596 -16.90 -22.73 -4.06
C LYS A 596 -17.84 -23.73 -4.72
N ILE A 597 -18.44 -24.62 -3.93
CA ILE A 597 -19.42 -25.60 -4.38
C ILE A 597 -20.81 -25.08 -4.05
N LEU A 598 -21.57 -24.66 -5.06
CA LEU A 598 -22.90 -24.06 -4.88
C LEU A 598 -23.97 -25.10 -4.53
N ASP A 599 -23.88 -26.31 -5.09
CA ASP A 599 -24.85 -27.39 -4.83
C ASP A 599 -24.74 -27.93 -3.40
N PRO A 600 -25.85 -27.93 -2.61
CA PRO A 600 -25.83 -28.36 -1.21
C PRO A 600 -25.45 -29.84 -1.03
N LEU A 601 -25.89 -30.71 -1.96
CA LEU A 601 -25.57 -32.14 -1.87
C LEU A 601 -24.11 -32.42 -2.19
N ALA A 602 -23.56 -31.70 -3.18
CA ALA A 602 -22.14 -31.79 -3.52
C ALA A 602 -21.27 -31.30 -2.35
N ARG A 603 -21.62 -30.19 -1.66
CA ARG A 603 -20.93 -29.72 -0.45
C ARG A 603 -20.89 -30.79 0.65
N LYS A 604 -22.05 -31.38 0.96
CA LYS A 604 -22.14 -32.46 1.97
C LYS A 604 -21.34 -33.72 1.62
N ARG A 605 -21.20 -34.03 0.31
CA ARG A 605 -20.35 -35.13 -0.15
C ARG A 605 -18.86 -34.80 -0.04
N ALA A 606 -18.48 -33.57 -0.34
CA ALA A 606 -17.11 -33.08 -0.23
C ALA A 606 -16.64 -33.06 1.24
N SER A 607 -17.47 -32.54 2.17
CA SER A 607 -17.14 -32.49 3.61
C SER A 607 -17.00 -33.87 4.30
N ARG A 608 -17.54 -34.94 3.69
CA ARG A 608 -17.39 -36.33 4.20
C ARG A 608 -16.13 -37.04 3.70
N LYS A 609 -15.43 -36.45 2.69
CA LYS A 609 -14.20 -37.01 2.12
C LYS A 609 -12.93 -36.44 2.75
N ASN A 610 -13.06 -35.30 3.42
CA ASN A 610 -12.04 -34.70 4.27
C ASN A 610 -12.30 -35.12 5.73
#